data_289684e15d713854c543dad6ba810e7f
#
_entry.id   289684e15d713854c543dad6ba810e7f
#
_cell.length_a   1.000
_cell.length_b   1.000
_cell.length_c   1.000
_cell.angle_alpha   90.00
_cell.angle_beta   90.00
_cell.angle_gamma   90.00
#
_symmetry.space_group_name_H-M   'P 1'
#
loop_
_entity.id
_entity.type
_entity.pdbx_description
1 polymer ?
#
loop_
_entity_poly.entity_id
_entity_poly.type
_entity_poly.pdbx_seq_one_letter_code
_entity_poly.pdbx_strand_id
1 'polypeptide(L)'
;MTGKGQGFGFGLGKMKELAEAFKKAQQVQEGAKRLQEELEQMEILGEAGGGLVKVIVSGNQEPKRVEISPDALAQGADLLSDLVTAAMKDAYNKSTATMRERMEDLTSGLELPGF
;
A
#
# COMPACT_ATOMS: atom_id res chain seq x y z
N MET A 1 -42.49 29.30 13.07
CA MET A 1 -43.22 28.08 12.73
C MET A 1 -42.90 27.59 11.32
N THR A 2 -42.90 28.49 10.37
CA THR A 2 -42.55 28.15 8.99
C THR A 2 -41.13 27.62 8.85
N GLY A 3 -40.20 28.09 9.69
CA GLY A 3 -38.84 27.61 9.68
C GLY A 3 -38.70 26.15 10.06
N LYS A 4 -39.62 25.61 10.81
CA LYS A 4 -39.60 24.22 11.25
C LYS A 4 -39.81 23.25 10.10
N GLY A 5 -40.78 23.56 9.21
CA GLY A 5 -41.01 22.71 8.04
C GLY A 5 -39.87 22.74 7.02
N GLN A 6 -39.31 23.92 6.78
CA GLN A 6 -38.20 24.09 5.87
C GLN A 6 -36.96 23.42 6.39
N GLY A 7 -36.67 23.55 7.69
CA GLY A 7 -35.57 22.91 8.33
C GLY A 7 -35.64 21.38 8.27
N PHE A 8 -36.86 20.87 8.42
CA PHE A 8 -37.11 19.43 8.39
C PHE A 8 -36.83 18.85 6.98
N GLY A 9 -37.36 19.46 5.94
CA GLY A 9 -37.16 19.02 4.57
C GLY A 9 -35.69 19.11 4.13
N PHE A 10 -35.04 20.22 4.46
CA PHE A 10 -33.62 20.42 4.20
C PHE A 10 -32.78 19.43 5.00
N GLY A 11 -33.17 19.18 6.25
CA GLY A 11 -32.46 18.22 7.12
C GLY A 11 -32.49 16.80 6.59
N LEU A 12 -33.62 16.38 5.99
CA LEU A 12 -33.73 15.04 5.41
C LEU A 12 -32.76 14.84 4.24
N GLY A 13 -32.67 15.82 3.35
CA GLY A 13 -31.72 15.78 2.23
C GLY A 13 -30.28 15.75 2.70
N LYS A 14 -29.96 16.59 3.69
CA LYS A 14 -28.64 16.64 4.29
C LYS A 14 -28.27 15.36 5.02
N MET A 15 -29.23 14.80 5.74
CA MET A 15 -29.00 13.53 6.45
C MET A 15 -28.73 12.40 5.50
N LYS A 16 -29.40 12.37 4.36
CA LYS A 16 -29.17 11.36 3.34
C LYS A 16 -27.76 11.49 2.74
N GLU A 17 -27.35 12.73 2.42
CA GLU A 17 -26.01 13.00 1.92
C GLU A 17 -24.94 12.62 2.93
N LEU A 18 -25.17 12.96 4.19
CA LEU A 18 -24.24 12.60 5.27
C LEU A 18 -24.15 11.10 5.47
N ALA A 19 -25.30 10.40 5.39
CA ALA A 19 -25.33 8.95 5.50
C ALA A 19 -24.54 8.28 4.37
N GLU A 20 -24.70 8.78 3.14
CA GLU A 20 -23.95 8.28 1.98
C GLU A 20 -22.44 8.55 2.11
N ALA A 21 -22.09 9.76 2.54
CA ALA A 21 -20.70 10.13 2.76
C ALA A 21 -20.07 9.28 3.87
N PHE A 22 -20.80 9.06 4.94
CA PHE A 22 -20.37 8.24 6.05
C PHE A 22 -20.14 6.78 5.62
N LYS A 23 -21.07 6.27 4.82
CA LYS A 23 -20.97 4.91 4.26
C LYS A 23 -19.74 4.75 3.38
N LYS A 24 -19.47 5.74 2.51
CA LYS A 24 -18.27 5.75 1.68
C LYS A 24 -17.01 5.81 2.51
N ALA A 25 -17.01 6.65 3.55
CA ALA A 25 -15.86 6.75 4.47
C ALA A 25 -15.59 5.41 5.16
N GLN A 26 -16.63 4.71 5.58
CA GLN A 26 -16.49 3.38 6.17
C GLN A 26 -15.90 2.38 5.17
N GLN A 27 -16.38 2.42 3.92
CA GLN A 27 -15.86 1.54 2.86
C GLN A 27 -14.38 1.80 2.59
N VAL A 28 -13.96 3.07 2.61
CA VAL A 28 -12.55 3.42 2.46
C VAL A 28 -11.73 2.87 3.62
N GLN A 29 -12.22 3.04 4.85
CA GLN A 29 -11.56 2.53 6.04
C GLN A 29 -11.40 1.01 6.01
N GLU A 30 -12.46 0.31 5.68
CA GLU A 30 -12.45 -1.16 5.57
C GLU A 30 -11.52 -1.61 4.45
N GLY A 31 -11.57 -0.92 3.30
CA GLY A 31 -10.70 -1.19 2.17
C GLY A 31 -9.24 -0.95 2.50
N ALA A 32 -8.94 0.15 3.22
CA ALA A 32 -7.58 0.48 3.63
C ALA A 32 -7.03 -0.57 4.60
N LYS A 33 -7.86 -1.02 5.55
CA LYS A 33 -7.48 -2.07 6.49
C LYS A 33 -7.19 -3.39 5.78
N ARG A 34 -8.07 -3.76 4.85
CA ARG A 34 -7.89 -4.98 4.05
C ARG A 34 -6.64 -4.89 3.19
N LEU A 35 -6.40 -3.73 2.60
CA LEU A 35 -5.21 -3.49 1.80
C LEU A 35 -3.95 -3.63 2.65
N GLN A 36 -3.95 -3.08 3.86
CA GLN A 36 -2.83 -3.19 4.78
C GLN A 36 -2.52 -4.66 5.08
N GLU A 37 -3.53 -5.46 5.34
CA GLU A 37 -3.38 -6.89 5.58
C GLU A 37 -2.83 -7.62 4.36
N GLU A 38 -3.34 -7.29 3.18
CA GLU A 38 -2.84 -7.86 1.92
C GLU A 38 -1.37 -7.51 1.68
N LEU A 39 -1.00 -6.25 1.90
CA LEU A 39 0.38 -5.79 1.73
C LEU A 39 1.34 -6.52 2.68
N GLU A 40 0.92 -6.75 3.91
CA GLU A 40 1.73 -7.47 4.89
C GLU A 40 2.03 -8.91 4.47
N GLN A 41 1.13 -9.53 3.72
CA GLN A 41 1.27 -10.91 3.25
C GLN A 41 2.04 -11.03 1.95
N MET A 42 2.24 -9.94 1.24
CA MET A 42 2.97 -9.97 -0.03
C MET A 42 4.45 -10.26 0.17
N GLU A 43 5.03 -10.94 -0.79
CA GLU A 43 6.47 -11.16 -0.87
C GLU A 43 6.98 -10.50 -2.15
N ILE A 44 7.67 -9.38 -1.99
CA ILE A 44 8.20 -8.60 -3.10
C ILE A 44 9.69 -8.82 -3.16
N LEU A 45 10.14 -9.31 -4.31
CA LEU A 45 11.53 -9.71 -4.52
C LEU A 45 12.33 -8.59 -5.17
N GLY A 46 13.42 -8.21 -4.53
CA GLY A 46 14.47 -7.40 -5.12
C GLY A 46 15.71 -8.24 -5.35
N GLU A 47 16.42 -7.98 -6.41
CA GLU A 47 17.60 -8.76 -6.79
C GLU A 47 18.77 -7.86 -7.16
N ALA A 48 19.97 -8.38 -7.00
CA ALA A 48 21.20 -7.76 -7.48
C ALA A 48 22.18 -8.82 -7.96
N GLY A 49 23.03 -8.44 -8.91
CA GLY A 49 24.05 -9.32 -9.45
C GLY A 49 23.48 -10.54 -10.19
N GLY A 50 22.35 -10.37 -10.89
CA GLY A 50 21.73 -11.49 -11.61
C GLY A 50 21.15 -12.55 -10.69
N GLY A 51 20.71 -12.18 -9.51
CA GLY A 51 20.12 -13.10 -8.55
C GLY A 51 21.12 -13.63 -7.51
N LEU A 52 22.34 -13.10 -7.49
CA LEU A 52 23.31 -13.48 -6.47
C LEU A 52 22.87 -13.13 -5.06
N VAL A 53 22.17 -11.99 -4.92
CA VAL A 53 21.54 -11.57 -3.67
C VAL A 53 20.09 -11.25 -3.97
N LYS A 54 19.20 -11.76 -3.12
CA LYS A 54 17.77 -11.50 -3.18
C LYS A 54 17.33 -10.97 -1.84
N VAL A 55 16.51 -9.91 -1.87
CA VAL A 55 15.88 -9.33 -0.69
C VAL A 55 14.39 -9.42 -0.86
N ILE A 56 13.72 -9.97 0.13
CA ILE A 56 12.27 -10.11 0.12
C ILE A 56 11.69 -9.18 1.17
N VAL A 57 10.77 -8.30 0.73
CA VAL A 57 10.06 -7.38 1.61
C VAL A 57 8.56 -7.55 1.40
N SER A 58 7.77 -7.10 2.36
CA SER A 58 6.32 -7.04 2.20
C SER A 58 5.92 -5.87 1.29
N GLY A 59 4.64 -5.81 0.93
CA GLY A 59 4.10 -4.69 0.16
C GLY A 59 4.12 -3.36 0.90
N ASN A 60 4.22 -3.37 2.23
CA ASN A 60 4.36 -2.20 3.07
C ASN A 60 5.80 -2.00 3.60
N GLN A 61 6.77 -2.53 2.85
CA GLN A 61 8.21 -2.31 3.06
C GLN A 61 8.78 -2.94 4.33
N GLU A 62 8.17 -3.99 4.83
CA GLU A 62 8.73 -4.75 5.94
C GLU A 62 9.73 -5.79 5.41
N PRO A 63 10.99 -5.78 5.88
CA PRO A 63 11.94 -6.81 5.46
C PRO A 63 11.49 -8.17 5.96
N LYS A 64 11.50 -9.16 5.07
CA LYS A 64 11.12 -10.53 5.43
C LYS A 64 12.33 -11.45 5.51
N ARG A 65 13.19 -11.41 4.49
CA ARG A 65 14.42 -12.20 4.49
C ARG A 65 15.39 -11.72 3.42
N VAL A 66 16.62 -12.16 3.57
CA VAL A 66 17.69 -11.94 2.60
C VAL A 66 18.24 -13.30 2.21
N GLU A 67 18.37 -13.55 0.92
CA GLU A 67 18.96 -14.78 0.39
C GLU A 67 20.26 -14.44 -0.33
N ILE A 68 21.34 -15.06 0.12
CA ILE A 68 22.68 -14.82 -0.40
C ILE A 68 23.20 -16.13 -1.00
N SER A 69 23.56 -16.10 -2.28
CA SER A 69 24.14 -17.28 -2.91
C SER A 69 25.57 -17.51 -2.43
N PRO A 70 26.07 -18.75 -2.47
CA PRO A 70 27.47 -19.01 -2.16
C PRO A 70 28.46 -18.23 -3.05
N ASP A 71 28.08 -18.00 -4.31
CA ASP A 71 28.91 -17.23 -5.23
C ASP A 71 29.03 -15.77 -4.81
N ALA A 72 27.92 -15.19 -4.30
CA ALA A 72 27.94 -13.83 -3.77
C ALA A 72 28.86 -13.74 -2.55
N LEU A 73 28.77 -14.72 -1.66
CA LEU A 73 29.62 -14.77 -0.47
C LEU A 73 31.08 -14.85 -0.83
N ALA A 74 31.44 -15.58 -1.90
CA ALA A 74 32.80 -15.74 -2.36
C ALA A 74 33.41 -14.44 -2.93
N GLN A 75 32.59 -13.44 -3.26
CA GLN A 75 33.06 -12.16 -3.82
C GLN A 75 33.72 -11.25 -2.79
N GLY A 76 33.58 -11.54 -1.52
CA GLY A 76 34.13 -10.71 -0.44
C GLY A 76 33.15 -9.73 0.13
N ALA A 77 33.47 -9.20 1.30
CA ALA A 77 32.56 -8.40 2.10
C ALA A 77 32.12 -7.10 1.42
N ASP A 78 33.03 -6.40 0.77
CA ASP A 78 32.73 -5.11 0.15
C ASP A 78 31.73 -5.27 -1.00
N LEU A 79 31.98 -6.23 -1.90
CA LEU A 79 31.08 -6.47 -3.02
C LEU A 79 29.75 -7.02 -2.52
N LEU A 80 29.79 -7.90 -1.51
CA LEU A 80 28.56 -8.43 -0.91
C LEU A 80 27.70 -7.32 -0.32
N SER A 81 28.30 -6.36 0.38
CA SER A 81 27.58 -5.20 0.93
C SER A 81 26.92 -4.38 -0.17
N ASP A 82 27.62 -4.16 -1.28
CA ASP A 82 27.06 -3.42 -2.41
C ASP A 82 25.89 -4.18 -3.05
N LEU A 83 26.01 -5.48 -3.19
CA LEU A 83 24.94 -6.33 -3.75
C LEU A 83 23.69 -6.33 -2.85
N VAL A 84 23.89 -6.44 -1.54
CA VAL A 84 22.76 -6.41 -0.59
C VAL A 84 22.06 -5.04 -0.67
N THR A 85 22.82 -3.96 -0.69
CA THR A 85 22.26 -2.61 -0.79
C THR A 85 21.47 -2.43 -2.08
N ALA A 86 22.01 -2.89 -3.20
CA ALA A 86 21.33 -2.81 -4.50
C ALA A 86 20.03 -3.64 -4.52
N ALA A 87 20.07 -4.84 -3.97
CA ALA A 87 18.90 -5.71 -3.88
C ALA A 87 17.83 -5.09 -2.98
N MET A 88 18.22 -4.46 -1.87
CA MET A 88 17.30 -3.73 -0.98
C MET A 88 16.62 -2.58 -1.70
N LYS A 89 17.37 -1.77 -2.43
CA LYS A 89 16.81 -0.66 -3.21
C LYS A 89 15.79 -1.16 -4.23
N ASP A 90 16.12 -2.23 -4.92
CA ASP A 90 15.21 -2.84 -5.89
C ASP A 90 13.92 -3.31 -5.23
N ALA A 91 14.03 -4.01 -4.10
CA ALA A 91 12.87 -4.50 -3.35
C ALA A 91 12.00 -3.34 -2.83
N TYR A 92 12.61 -2.32 -2.23
CA TYR A 92 11.87 -1.18 -1.70
C TYR A 92 11.20 -0.35 -2.79
N ASN A 93 11.85 -0.16 -3.92
CA ASN A 93 11.26 0.56 -5.04
C ASN A 93 10.03 -0.18 -5.58
N LYS A 94 10.13 -1.49 -5.71
CA LYS A 94 9.00 -2.33 -6.15
C LYS A 94 7.87 -2.32 -5.13
N SER A 95 8.19 -2.41 -3.85
CA SER A 95 7.20 -2.34 -2.77
C SER A 95 6.47 -1.00 -2.76
N THR A 96 7.20 0.10 -2.91
CA THR A 96 6.60 1.44 -2.98
C THR A 96 5.67 1.56 -4.17
N ALA A 97 6.09 1.07 -5.34
CA ALA A 97 5.26 1.10 -6.55
C ALA A 97 3.99 0.27 -6.37
N THR A 98 4.10 -0.91 -5.79
CA THR A 98 2.96 -1.80 -5.52
C THR A 98 1.97 -1.14 -4.56
N MET A 99 2.46 -0.57 -3.48
CA MET A 99 1.61 0.11 -2.50
C MET A 99 0.87 1.29 -3.13
N ARG A 100 1.57 2.09 -3.93
CA ARG A 100 0.97 3.24 -4.63
C ARG A 100 -0.13 2.79 -5.58
N GLU A 101 0.13 1.78 -6.38
CA GLU A 101 -0.83 1.21 -7.32
C GLU A 101 -2.08 0.70 -6.60
N ARG A 102 -1.89 -0.02 -5.50
CA ARG A 102 -3.01 -0.56 -4.72
C ARG A 102 -3.82 0.55 -4.06
N MET A 103 -3.17 1.61 -3.59
CA MET A 103 -3.86 2.78 -3.01
C MET A 103 -4.68 3.52 -4.07
N GLU A 104 -4.14 3.68 -5.26
CA GLU A 104 -4.85 4.29 -6.38
C GLU A 104 -6.08 3.46 -6.77
N ASP A 105 -5.93 2.14 -6.83
CA ASP A 105 -7.04 1.23 -7.11
C ASP A 105 -8.15 1.35 -6.06
N LEU A 106 -7.78 1.45 -4.80
CA LEU A 106 -8.73 1.59 -3.71
C LEU A 106 -9.55 2.88 -3.84
N THR A 107 -8.89 4.01 -4.08
CA THR A 107 -9.55 5.31 -4.17
C THR A 107 -10.34 5.46 -5.48
N SER A 108 -9.80 4.97 -6.59
CA SER A 108 -10.50 4.97 -7.88
C SER A 108 -11.77 4.15 -7.85
N GLY A 109 -11.68 2.96 -7.27
CA GLY A 109 -12.82 2.04 -7.19
C GLY A 109 -13.99 2.58 -6.39
N LEU A 110 -13.73 3.51 -5.48
CA LEU A 110 -14.75 4.10 -4.61
C LEU A 110 -15.30 5.43 -5.13
N GLU A 111 -14.72 5.98 -6.20
CA GLU A 111 -15.18 7.23 -6.84
C GLU A 111 -15.47 8.34 -5.83
N LEU A 112 -14.52 8.59 -4.93
CA LEU A 112 -14.70 9.60 -3.89
C LEU A 112 -14.66 11.02 -4.47
N PRO A 113 -15.58 11.92 -4.03
CA PRO A 113 -15.52 13.31 -4.46
C PRO A 113 -14.20 13.96 -4.02
N GLY A 114 -13.59 14.71 -4.90
CA GLY A 114 -12.34 15.40 -4.61
C GLY A 114 -11.06 14.61 -4.86
N PHE A 115 -11.19 13.43 -5.37
CA PHE A 115 -10.04 12.60 -5.76
C PHE A 115 -9.85 12.51 -7.25
#